data_97962d0fa4f7c399e56d0c9e3d4e4eea
#
_entry.id   97962d0fa4f7c399e56d0c9e3d4e4eea
#
_cell.length_a   1.000
_cell.length_b   1.000
_cell.length_c   1.000
_cell.angle_alpha   90.00
_cell.angle_beta   90.00
_cell.angle_gamma   90.00
#
_symmetry.space_group_name_H-M   'P 1'
#
loop_
_entity.id
_entity.type
_entity.pdbx_description
1 polymer ?
#
loop_
_entity_poly.entity_id
_entity_poly.type
_entity_poly.pdbx_seq_one_letter_code
_entity_poly.pdbx_strand_id
1 'polypeptide(L)'
;CTQGVEHCLRMAGVKGRKRSVTQEVEEKLKLLPTSPGCYLHKGAEGEILYVGKAKNLRNRVRSYFQAATVHGSRIARMVSKVRDIEWIVVDSEVEALVLECNLIKRHRPPYNVRLRDDKTYPYIVITDEDFPRVMFTRRIRKDKARYFGPFTSAFAVRDTLQVLHKTFPLIPCGKSWTGHPVQRPCLYHHLGRCLAPCAGLADRAEYEKILGQVGDFLDGRQDDVVETMQKQME
;
A
#
# COMPACT_ATOMS: atom_id res chain seq x y z
N CYS A 1 25.05 -43.29 43.29
CA CYS A 1 24.74 -41.87 43.02
C CYS A 1 24.13 -41.74 41.64
N THR A 2 22.92 -42.34 41.37
CA THR A 2 22.28 -42.34 40.05
C THR A 2 20.77 -42.04 40.13
N GLN A 3 20.36 -41.13 41.02
CA GLN A 3 18.96 -40.75 41.19
C GLN A 3 18.66 -39.25 41.00
N GLY A 4 19.58 -38.46 40.47
CA GLY A 4 19.46 -36.99 40.36
C GLY A 4 19.20 -36.42 38.96
N VAL A 5 19.14 -37.24 37.90
CA VAL A 5 19.08 -36.74 36.51
C VAL A 5 17.71 -36.88 35.86
N GLU A 6 16.81 -37.71 36.42
CA GLU A 6 15.49 -37.93 35.87
C GLU A 6 14.44 -36.85 36.25
N HIS A 7 14.74 -35.98 37.21
CA HIS A 7 13.77 -34.96 37.66
C HIS A 7 13.83 -33.64 36.89
N CYS A 8 14.84 -33.42 36.05
CA CYS A 8 15.06 -32.16 35.33
C CYS A 8 14.45 -32.15 33.90
N LEU A 9 13.93 -33.28 33.41
CA LEU A 9 13.40 -33.38 32.04
C LEU A 9 11.85 -33.33 31.95
N ARG A 10 11.14 -33.04 33.04
CA ARG A 10 9.68 -32.96 33.07
C ARG A 10 9.05 -31.55 32.97
N MET A 11 9.86 -30.48 32.88
CA MET A 11 9.36 -29.09 32.86
C MET A 11 9.55 -28.35 31.54
N ALA A 12 9.69 -29.05 30.43
CA ALA A 12 9.73 -28.43 29.10
C ALA A 12 8.61 -28.90 28.19
N GLY A 13 7.42 -29.11 28.76
CA GLY A 13 6.19 -29.39 28.02
C GLY A 13 5.41 -28.12 27.71
N VAL A 14 6.00 -27.13 27.04
CA VAL A 14 5.21 -26.08 26.38
C VAL A 14 4.56 -26.68 25.15
N LYS A 15 3.47 -27.42 25.38
CA LYS A 15 2.51 -27.75 24.33
C LYS A 15 2.03 -26.41 23.75
N GLY A 16 2.51 -26.08 22.56
CA GLY A 16 2.02 -24.96 21.79
C GLY A 16 0.48 -25.07 21.73
N ARG A 17 -0.21 -24.18 22.46
CA ARG A 17 -1.66 -24.06 22.43
C ARG A 17 -2.03 -23.88 20.98
N LYS A 18 -2.63 -24.91 20.35
CA LYS A 18 -3.30 -24.76 19.04
C LYS A 18 -4.27 -23.58 19.22
N ARG A 19 -3.99 -22.46 18.58
CA ARG A 19 -4.92 -21.34 18.53
C ARG A 19 -6.18 -21.88 17.90
N SER A 20 -7.28 -21.88 18.63
CA SER A 20 -8.58 -22.34 18.12
C SER A 20 -9.03 -21.34 17.05
N VAL A 21 -8.66 -21.61 15.81
CA VAL A 21 -9.25 -20.96 14.64
C VAL A 21 -10.67 -21.48 14.55
N THR A 22 -11.66 -20.61 14.35
CA THR A 22 -13.05 -21.05 14.17
C THR A 22 -13.17 -21.81 12.86
N GLN A 23 -14.10 -22.75 12.77
CA GLN A 23 -14.34 -23.56 11.57
C GLN A 23 -14.61 -22.65 10.34
N GLU A 24 -15.36 -21.56 10.54
CA GLU A 24 -15.65 -20.54 9.51
C GLU A 24 -14.39 -19.91 8.94
N VAL A 25 -13.42 -19.55 9.79
CA VAL A 25 -12.14 -18.99 9.35
C VAL A 25 -11.33 -20.03 8.58
N GLU A 26 -11.33 -21.31 9.03
CA GLU A 26 -10.63 -22.39 8.33
C GLU A 26 -11.20 -22.63 6.92
N GLU A 27 -12.51 -22.58 6.76
CA GLU A 27 -13.18 -22.70 5.46
C GLU A 27 -12.82 -21.52 4.54
N LYS A 28 -12.89 -20.31 5.04
CA LYS A 28 -12.51 -19.11 4.28
C LYS A 28 -11.02 -19.11 3.87
N LEU A 29 -10.13 -19.61 4.72
CA LEU A 29 -8.71 -19.76 4.38
C LEU A 29 -8.47 -20.69 3.17
N LYS A 30 -9.35 -21.66 2.93
CA LYS A 30 -9.25 -22.54 1.75
C LYS A 30 -9.67 -21.85 0.47
N LEU A 31 -10.61 -20.92 0.55
CA LEU A 31 -11.20 -20.20 -0.59
C LEU A 31 -10.34 -18.99 -1.08
N LEU A 32 -9.32 -18.58 -0.31
CA LEU A 32 -8.50 -17.43 -0.65
C LEU A 32 -7.81 -17.57 -2.02
N PRO A 33 -7.92 -16.57 -2.90
CA PRO A 33 -7.25 -16.56 -4.19
C PRO A 33 -5.74 -16.28 -4.04
N THR A 34 -4.99 -16.54 -5.11
CA THR A 34 -3.55 -16.20 -5.19
C THR A 34 -3.29 -14.80 -5.75
N SER A 35 -4.34 -14.12 -6.15
CA SER A 35 -4.31 -12.77 -6.72
C SER A 35 -3.89 -11.69 -5.70
N PRO A 36 -3.46 -10.51 -6.18
CA PRO A 36 -3.26 -9.34 -5.33
C PRO A 36 -4.60 -8.83 -4.78
N GLY A 37 -4.54 -8.13 -3.65
CA GLY A 37 -5.74 -7.54 -3.05
C GLY A 37 -5.57 -7.08 -1.61
N CYS A 38 -6.68 -6.70 -1.01
CA CYS A 38 -6.79 -6.34 0.39
C CYS A 38 -7.59 -7.38 1.16
N TYR A 39 -7.22 -7.60 2.42
CA TYR A 39 -7.93 -8.49 3.33
C TYR A 39 -8.30 -7.75 4.62
N LEU A 40 -9.45 -8.13 5.17
CA LEU A 40 -10.03 -7.57 6.36
C LEU A 40 -10.22 -8.70 7.39
N HIS A 41 -9.59 -8.57 8.55
CA HIS A 41 -9.86 -9.45 9.68
C HIS A 41 -10.98 -8.85 10.53
N LYS A 42 -12.03 -9.61 10.75
CA LYS A 42 -13.20 -9.20 11.52
C LYS A 42 -13.30 -9.95 12.85
N GLY A 43 -13.82 -9.26 13.85
CA GLY A 43 -14.14 -9.82 15.15
C GLY A 43 -15.52 -10.48 15.21
N ALA A 44 -15.98 -10.79 16.43
CA ALA A 44 -17.22 -11.54 16.66
C ALA A 44 -18.48 -10.72 16.32
N GLU A 45 -18.41 -9.40 16.42
CA GLU A 45 -19.52 -8.48 16.14
C GLU A 45 -19.46 -7.92 14.69
N GLY A 46 -18.59 -8.50 13.84
CA GLY A 46 -18.37 -8.03 12.48
C GLY A 46 -17.49 -6.80 12.36
N GLU A 47 -16.96 -6.29 13.48
CA GLU A 47 -16.07 -5.15 13.52
C GLU A 47 -14.74 -5.44 12.80
N ILE A 48 -14.23 -4.49 12.03
CA ILE A 48 -12.96 -4.65 11.31
C ILE A 48 -11.81 -4.41 12.30
N LEU A 49 -11.09 -5.50 12.61
CA LEU A 49 -9.94 -5.46 13.51
C LEU A 49 -8.66 -5.00 12.81
N TYR A 50 -8.47 -5.42 11.58
CA TYR A 50 -7.25 -5.17 10.82
C TYR A 50 -7.53 -5.19 9.32
N VAL A 51 -6.89 -4.30 8.59
CA VAL A 51 -6.84 -4.26 7.12
C VAL A 51 -5.39 -4.41 6.68
N GLY A 52 -5.16 -5.18 5.62
CA GLY A 52 -3.83 -5.30 5.03
C GLY A 52 -3.89 -5.63 3.55
N LYS A 53 -2.83 -5.29 2.82
CA LYS A 53 -2.65 -5.64 1.42
C LYS A 53 -1.80 -6.89 1.25
N ALA A 54 -1.96 -7.55 0.11
CA ALA A 54 -1.15 -8.69 -0.28
C ALA A 54 -0.93 -8.71 -1.80
N LYS A 55 0.26 -9.13 -2.22
CA LYS A 55 0.55 -9.56 -3.59
C LYS A 55 -0.08 -10.92 -3.89
N ASN A 56 -0.17 -11.76 -2.86
CA ASN A 56 -0.82 -13.07 -2.88
C ASN A 56 -1.64 -13.19 -1.59
N LEU A 57 -2.97 -13.04 -1.72
CA LEU A 57 -3.90 -13.07 -0.60
C LEU A 57 -3.81 -14.38 0.17
N ARG A 58 -3.79 -15.53 -0.52
CA ARG A 58 -3.73 -16.85 0.11
C ARG A 58 -2.51 -17.01 1.00
N ASN A 59 -1.33 -16.71 0.49
CA ASN A 59 -0.09 -16.88 1.23
C ASN A 59 -0.03 -15.91 2.43
N ARG A 60 -0.40 -14.66 2.19
CA ARG A 60 -0.33 -13.61 3.22
C ARG A 60 -1.31 -13.86 4.35
N VAL A 61 -2.57 -14.15 4.06
CA VAL A 61 -3.59 -14.34 5.10
C VAL A 61 -3.32 -15.62 5.88
N ARG A 62 -2.99 -16.73 5.21
CA ARG A 62 -2.64 -17.99 5.89
C ARG A 62 -1.46 -17.84 6.83
N SER A 63 -0.48 -16.99 6.53
CA SER A 63 0.70 -16.78 7.39
C SER A 63 0.34 -16.29 8.80
N TYR A 64 -0.79 -15.63 9.00
CA TYR A 64 -1.24 -15.20 10.33
C TYR A 64 -1.69 -16.37 11.21
N PHE A 65 -2.16 -17.47 10.62
CA PHE A 65 -2.76 -18.60 11.32
C PHE A 65 -1.82 -19.81 11.41
N GLN A 66 -0.62 -19.73 10.82
CA GLN A 66 0.38 -20.80 10.91
C GLN A 66 1.02 -20.83 12.30
N ALA A 67 1.13 -22.03 12.88
CA ALA A 67 1.70 -22.24 14.23
C ALA A 67 3.17 -21.85 14.34
N ALA A 68 3.95 -21.97 13.24
CA ALA A 68 5.37 -21.64 13.20
C ALA A 68 5.66 -20.13 13.13
N THR A 69 4.65 -19.30 12.88
CA THR A 69 4.87 -17.86 12.73
C THR A 69 4.91 -17.19 14.10
N VAL A 70 6.10 -16.69 14.49
CA VAL A 70 6.25 -15.88 15.69
C VAL A 70 5.73 -14.48 15.40
N HIS A 71 4.54 -14.20 15.87
CA HIS A 71 3.97 -12.86 15.79
C HIS A 71 4.35 -12.05 17.03
N GLY A 72 4.63 -10.77 16.86
CA GLY A 72 4.69 -9.84 17.99
C GLY A 72 3.38 -9.88 18.80
N SER A 73 3.45 -9.58 20.09
CA SER A 73 2.33 -9.69 21.04
C SER A 73 1.01 -9.04 20.56
N ARG A 74 1.11 -7.93 19.83
CA ARG A 74 -0.05 -7.21 19.27
C ARG A 74 -0.77 -8.01 18.18
N ILE A 75 -0.02 -8.57 17.21
CA ILE A 75 -0.58 -9.38 16.13
C ILE A 75 -1.16 -10.69 16.68
N ALA A 76 -0.46 -11.32 17.63
CA ALA A 76 -0.96 -12.52 18.30
C ALA A 76 -2.32 -12.26 18.99
N ARG A 77 -2.48 -11.09 19.65
CA ARG A 77 -3.75 -10.67 20.26
C ARG A 77 -4.82 -10.41 19.22
N MET A 78 -4.49 -9.78 18.09
CA MET A 78 -5.42 -9.59 16.98
C MET A 78 -5.91 -10.95 16.47
N VAL A 79 -5.00 -11.85 16.09
CA VAL A 79 -5.35 -13.17 15.54
C VAL A 79 -6.25 -13.97 16.48
N SER A 80 -6.07 -13.88 17.80
CA SER A 80 -6.94 -14.56 18.78
C SER A 80 -8.40 -14.05 18.77
N LYS A 81 -8.63 -12.83 18.30
CA LYS A 81 -9.95 -12.19 18.22
C LYS A 81 -10.63 -12.36 16.85
N VAL A 82 -9.89 -12.76 15.81
CA VAL A 82 -10.46 -12.95 14.48
C VAL A 82 -11.49 -14.06 14.50
N ARG A 83 -12.68 -13.77 13.94
CA ARG A 83 -13.78 -14.72 13.78
C ARG A 83 -14.20 -14.82 12.32
N ASP A 84 -13.88 -13.82 11.53
CA ASP A 84 -14.19 -13.80 10.10
C ASP A 84 -13.09 -13.12 9.28
N ILE A 85 -13.04 -13.44 7.99
CA ILE A 85 -12.09 -12.89 7.03
C ILE A 85 -12.86 -12.52 5.76
N GLU A 86 -12.67 -11.30 5.32
CA GLU A 86 -13.10 -10.86 4.00
C GLU A 86 -11.88 -10.43 3.16
N TRP A 87 -12.05 -10.45 1.85
CA TRP A 87 -11.01 -9.98 0.94
C TRP A 87 -11.62 -9.34 -0.30
N ILE A 88 -10.86 -8.43 -0.89
CA ILE A 88 -11.18 -7.75 -2.14
C ILE A 88 -9.99 -8.02 -3.06
N VAL A 89 -10.27 -8.65 -4.20
CA VAL A 89 -9.27 -8.89 -5.26
C VAL A 89 -9.15 -7.62 -6.09
N VAL A 90 -7.95 -7.30 -6.50
CA VAL A 90 -7.64 -6.20 -7.43
C VAL A 90 -6.64 -6.69 -8.48
N ASP A 91 -6.48 -5.95 -9.57
CA ASP A 91 -5.66 -6.37 -10.70
C ASP A 91 -4.17 -6.11 -10.48
N SER A 92 -3.81 -5.16 -9.61
CA SER A 92 -2.42 -4.78 -9.37
C SER A 92 -2.06 -4.57 -7.90
N GLU A 93 -0.76 -4.66 -7.58
CA GLU A 93 -0.23 -4.32 -6.25
C GLU A 93 -0.39 -2.83 -5.93
N VAL A 94 -0.42 -1.99 -6.96
CA VAL A 94 -0.61 -0.54 -6.84
C VAL A 94 -2.04 -0.23 -6.37
N GLU A 95 -3.03 -0.87 -6.99
CA GLU A 95 -4.42 -0.77 -6.56
C GLU A 95 -4.60 -1.30 -5.13
N ALA A 96 -3.98 -2.45 -4.80
CA ALA A 96 -4.01 -2.98 -3.45
C ALA A 96 -3.48 -1.97 -2.41
N LEU A 97 -2.44 -1.19 -2.76
CA LEU A 97 -1.89 -0.16 -1.87
C LEU A 97 -2.88 0.99 -1.65
N VAL A 98 -3.48 1.50 -2.73
CA VAL A 98 -4.45 2.60 -2.65
C VAL A 98 -5.70 2.14 -1.89
N LEU A 99 -6.19 0.94 -2.20
CA LEU A 99 -7.35 0.36 -1.53
C LEU A 99 -7.10 0.14 -0.03
N GLU A 100 -5.93 -0.41 0.37
CA GLU A 100 -5.54 -0.55 1.78
C GLU A 100 -5.60 0.79 2.50
N CYS A 101 -5.00 1.84 1.91
CA CYS A 101 -5.00 3.19 2.48
C CYS A 101 -6.43 3.70 2.70
N ASN A 102 -7.30 3.57 1.72
CA ASN A 102 -8.68 4.04 1.79
C ASN A 102 -9.51 3.26 2.81
N LEU A 103 -9.35 1.93 2.86
CA LEU A 103 -10.01 1.09 3.85
C LEU A 103 -9.56 1.42 5.28
N ILE A 104 -8.25 1.67 5.50
CA ILE A 104 -7.74 2.08 6.82
C ILE A 104 -8.28 3.44 7.22
N LYS A 105 -8.33 4.42 6.32
CA LYS A 105 -8.92 5.75 6.57
C LYS A 105 -10.40 5.64 6.95
N ARG A 106 -11.15 4.83 6.18
CA ARG A 106 -12.59 4.65 6.36
C ARG A 106 -12.94 3.94 7.67
N HIS A 107 -12.26 2.83 7.97
CA HIS A 107 -12.65 1.94 9.06
C HIS A 107 -11.84 2.15 10.35
N ARG A 108 -10.68 2.81 10.28
CA ARG A 108 -9.78 3.08 11.42
C ARG A 108 -9.56 1.86 12.32
N PRO A 109 -9.13 0.70 11.79
CA PRO A 109 -9.09 -0.55 12.53
C PRO A 109 -8.14 -0.47 13.73
N PRO A 110 -8.51 -1.05 14.89
CA PRO A 110 -7.74 -0.88 16.12
C PRO A 110 -6.36 -1.55 16.11
N TYR A 111 -6.15 -2.56 15.25
CA TYR A 111 -4.88 -3.27 15.13
C TYR A 111 -3.99 -2.78 13.99
N ASN A 112 -4.49 -1.94 13.08
CA ASN A 112 -3.59 -1.18 12.23
C ASN A 112 -2.80 -0.22 13.12
N VAL A 113 -1.53 0.00 12.79
CA VAL A 113 -0.72 0.96 13.56
C VAL A 113 -1.48 2.28 13.53
N ARG A 114 -1.86 2.79 14.70
CA ARG A 114 -2.43 4.13 14.76
C ARG A 114 -1.39 5.07 14.21
N LEU A 115 -1.74 5.77 13.16
CA LEU A 115 -0.95 6.81 12.51
C LEU A 115 -0.83 8.02 13.47
N ARG A 116 -0.25 7.79 14.67
CA ARG A 116 -0.10 8.82 15.72
C ARG A 116 1.10 9.73 15.46
N ASP A 117 2.02 9.26 14.61
CA ASP A 117 3.24 10.01 14.33
C ASP A 117 3.29 10.31 12.82
N ASP A 118 2.61 11.38 12.40
CA ASP A 118 2.52 11.84 11.00
C ASP A 118 3.88 12.07 10.33
N LYS A 119 4.95 12.21 11.13
CA LYS A 119 6.30 12.50 10.64
C LYS A 119 7.02 11.30 10.04
N THR A 120 6.53 10.08 10.26
CA THR A 120 7.25 8.84 9.90
C THR A 120 6.67 8.13 8.68
N TYR A 121 5.41 8.40 8.33
CA TYR A 121 4.72 7.72 7.24
C TYR A 121 5.04 8.32 5.86
N PRO A 122 5.06 7.46 4.83
CA PRO A 122 5.20 7.91 3.45
C PRO A 122 3.88 8.49 2.90
N TYR A 123 4.02 9.51 2.09
CA TYR A 123 2.96 10.15 1.32
C TYR A 123 3.39 10.27 -0.14
N ILE A 124 2.43 10.35 -1.04
CA ILE A 124 2.61 10.87 -2.39
C ILE A 124 2.13 12.31 -2.36
N VAL A 125 2.89 13.22 -2.92
CA VAL A 125 2.52 14.64 -3.04
C VAL A 125 2.47 15.04 -4.50
N ILE A 126 1.41 15.76 -4.88
CA ILE A 126 1.35 16.56 -6.11
C ILE A 126 1.69 17.99 -5.67
N THR A 127 2.83 18.49 -6.10
CA THR A 127 3.36 19.79 -5.64
C THR A 127 2.54 20.97 -6.18
N ASP A 128 2.63 22.13 -5.50
CA ASP A 128 2.01 23.39 -5.93
C ASP A 128 3.04 24.20 -6.71
N GLU A 129 3.19 23.89 -7.98
CA GLU A 129 4.10 24.52 -8.93
C GLU A 129 3.37 24.75 -10.27
N ASP A 130 3.91 25.56 -11.18
CA ASP A 130 3.32 25.78 -12.52
C ASP A 130 3.12 24.47 -13.28
N PHE A 131 4.06 23.55 -13.16
CA PHE A 131 3.97 22.17 -13.60
C PHE A 131 4.19 21.23 -12.41
N PRO A 132 3.11 20.86 -11.70
CA PRO A 132 3.21 20.06 -10.49
C PRO A 132 3.90 18.72 -10.69
N ARG A 133 4.70 18.32 -9.72
CA ARG A 133 5.41 17.04 -9.72
C ARG A 133 4.75 16.05 -8.77
N VAL A 134 4.77 14.78 -9.16
CA VAL A 134 4.27 13.68 -8.32
C VAL A 134 5.46 13.02 -7.64
N MET A 135 5.58 13.17 -6.32
CA MET A 135 6.78 12.81 -5.57
C MET A 135 6.49 12.08 -4.27
N PHE A 136 7.50 11.34 -3.79
CA PHE A 136 7.53 10.79 -2.45
C PHE A 136 7.84 11.87 -1.40
N THR A 137 7.12 11.88 -0.29
CA THR A 137 7.45 12.71 0.87
C THR A 137 7.11 12.00 2.18
N ARG A 138 7.78 12.39 3.26
CA ARG A 138 7.40 12.03 4.64
C ARG A 138 6.94 13.25 5.44
N ARG A 139 6.92 14.42 4.81
CA ARG A 139 6.55 15.67 5.46
C ARG A 139 5.36 16.29 4.77
N ILE A 140 4.31 16.54 5.51
CA ILE A 140 3.20 17.38 5.08
C ILE A 140 3.56 18.82 5.41
N ARG A 141 3.45 19.69 4.42
CA ARG A 141 3.61 21.13 4.58
C ARG A 141 2.25 21.81 4.56
N LYS A 142 2.15 22.98 5.14
CA LYS A 142 0.96 23.83 5.03
C LYS A 142 1.08 24.69 3.75
N ASP A 143 0.96 24.03 2.60
CA ASP A 143 0.96 24.60 1.27
C ASP A 143 -0.30 24.18 0.53
N LYS A 144 -0.44 24.57 -0.74
CA LYS A 144 -1.57 24.18 -1.60
C LYS A 144 -1.36 22.83 -2.28
N ALA A 145 -0.26 22.13 -2.01
CA ALA A 145 0.03 20.82 -2.56
C ALA A 145 -0.99 19.77 -2.10
N ARG A 146 -1.29 18.79 -2.96
CA ARG A 146 -2.19 17.70 -2.62
C ARG A 146 -1.38 16.53 -2.07
N TYR A 147 -1.76 16.03 -0.88
CA TYR A 147 -1.09 14.93 -0.20
C TYR A 147 -2.00 13.70 -0.15
N PHE A 148 -1.48 12.57 -0.62
CA PHE A 148 -2.16 11.28 -0.62
C PHE A 148 -1.45 10.35 0.36
N GLY A 149 -2.18 9.65 1.17
CA GLY A 149 -1.65 8.81 2.25
C GLY A 149 -2.35 9.09 3.57
N PRO A 150 -1.80 8.71 4.71
CA PRO A 150 -0.52 8.02 4.89
C PRO A 150 -0.54 6.57 4.43
N PHE A 151 0.52 6.13 3.79
CA PHE A 151 0.67 4.74 3.35
C PHE A 151 1.46 3.92 4.37
N THR A 152 1.25 2.60 4.38
CA THR A 152 1.88 1.69 5.34
C THR A 152 3.31 1.29 4.94
N SER A 153 3.67 1.39 3.66
CA SER A 153 4.95 0.93 3.11
C SER A 153 5.60 1.96 2.21
N ALA A 154 6.78 2.43 2.59
CA ALA A 154 7.59 3.34 1.77
C ALA A 154 8.11 2.69 0.49
N PHE A 155 8.37 1.38 0.52
CA PHE A 155 8.78 0.62 -0.65
C PHE A 155 7.64 0.59 -1.68
N ALA A 156 6.44 0.19 -1.25
CA ALA A 156 5.28 0.15 -2.13
C ALA A 156 4.92 1.52 -2.74
N VAL A 157 5.08 2.62 -1.98
CA VAL A 157 4.89 3.98 -2.52
C VAL A 157 5.89 4.30 -3.61
N ARG A 158 7.16 3.89 -3.46
CA ARG A 158 8.18 4.12 -4.49
C ARG A 158 7.91 3.30 -5.75
N ASP A 159 7.49 2.04 -5.59
CA ASP A 159 7.10 1.21 -6.72
C ASP A 159 5.90 1.80 -7.46
N THR A 160 4.90 2.28 -6.73
CA THR A 160 3.74 2.99 -7.30
C THR A 160 4.18 4.22 -8.09
N LEU A 161 5.09 5.04 -7.54
CA LEU A 161 5.61 6.21 -8.25
C LEU A 161 6.38 5.81 -9.52
N GLN A 162 7.13 4.71 -9.50
CA GLN A 162 7.79 4.20 -10.71
C GLN A 162 6.78 3.79 -11.79
N VAL A 163 5.69 3.13 -11.41
CA VAL A 163 4.61 2.78 -12.34
C VAL A 163 3.96 4.05 -12.89
N LEU A 164 3.58 5.01 -12.04
CA LEU A 164 2.99 6.28 -12.49
C LEU A 164 3.90 7.04 -13.46
N HIS A 165 5.21 7.12 -13.20
CA HIS A 165 6.17 7.78 -14.08
C HIS A 165 6.47 6.99 -15.38
N LYS A 166 6.13 5.71 -15.45
CA LYS A 166 6.20 4.93 -16.69
C LYS A 166 4.95 5.10 -17.54
N THR A 167 3.79 5.17 -16.88
CA THR A 167 2.48 5.23 -17.53
C THR A 167 2.11 6.64 -17.97
N PHE A 168 2.41 7.64 -17.14
CA PHE A 168 2.08 9.03 -17.42
C PHE A 168 3.35 9.85 -17.70
N PRO A 169 3.36 10.76 -18.68
CA PRO A 169 4.50 11.60 -19.02
C PRO A 169 4.70 12.73 -18.00
N LEU A 170 4.83 12.36 -16.72
CA LEU A 170 5.05 13.24 -15.59
C LEU A 170 6.50 13.74 -15.57
N ILE A 171 6.77 14.81 -14.81
CA ILE A 171 8.12 15.34 -14.61
C ILE A 171 8.86 14.47 -13.60
N PRO A 172 9.87 13.66 -14.01
CA PRO A 172 10.60 12.77 -13.10
C PRO A 172 11.80 13.45 -12.44
N CYS A 173 12.25 14.59 -12.96
CA CYS A 173 13.49 15.25 -12.52
C CYS A 173 13.25 16.19 -11.33
N GLY A 174 14.26 16.29 -10.44
CA GLY A 174 14.26 17.22 -9.32
C GLY A 174 14.75 18.62 -9.66
N LYS A 175 14.93 18.97 -10.96
CA LYS A 175 15.37 20.29 -11.37
C LYS A 175 14.27 21.31 -11.09
N SER A 176 14.62 22.40 -10.40
CA SER A 176 13.72 23.54 -10.24
C SER A 176 13.56 24.24 -11.59
N TRP A 177 12.34 24.67 -11.87
CA TRP A 177 12.03 25.50 -13.02
C TRP A 177 12.58 26.92 -12.75
N THR A 178 13.52 27.36 -13.58
CA THR A 178 14.13 28.69 -13.42
C THR A 178 13.47 29.79 -14.27
N GLY A 179 12.35 29.48 -14.91
CA GLY A 179 11.61 30.39 -15.78
C GLY A 179 12.23 30.57 -17.19
N HIS A 180 13.42 30.06 -17.44
CA HIS A 180 14.04 30.07 -18.75
C HIS A 180 14.00 28.68 -19.38
N PRO A 181 13.45 28.54 -20.60
CA PRO A 181 13.40 27.24 -21.28
C PRO A 181 14.83 26.76 -21.61
N VAL A 182 15.06 25.46 -21.38
CA VAL A 182 16.32 24.85 -21.82
C VAL A 182 16.31 24.67 -23.35
N GLN A 183 17.46 24.80 -23.98
CA GLN A 183 17.55 24.71 -25.44
C GLN A 183 17.19 23.32 -26.01
N ARG A 184 17.42 22.28 -25.25
CA ARG A 184 17.14 20.90 -25.70
C ARG A 184 16.43 20.10 -24.58
N PRO A 185 15.36 19.36 -24.91
CA PRO A 185 14.72 18.46 -23.97
C PRO A 185 15.65 17.30 -23.61
N CYS A 186 15.46 16.74 -22.42
CA CYS A 186 16.26 15.61 -21.94
C CYS A 186 15.74 14.26 -22.48
N LEU A 187 16.48 13.18 -22.20
CA LEU A 187 16.16 11.82 -22.63
C LEU A 187 14.73 11.39 -22.27
N TYR A 188 14.20 11.78 -21.11
CA TYR A 188 12.84 11.41 -20.70
C TYR A 188 11.76 11.92 -21.67
N HIS A 189 11.97 13.08 -22.30
CA HIS A 189 11.08 13.55 -23.34
C HIS A 189 11.13 12.67 -24.59
N HIS A 190 12.34 12.33 -25.04
CA HIS A 190 12.53 11.47 -26.23
C HIS A 190 11.98 10.05 -26.01
N LEU A 191 11.90 9.60 -24.78
CA LEU A 191 11.29 8.31 -24.40
C LEU A 191 9.77 8.40 -24.17
N GLY A 192 9.13 9.55 -24.43
CA GLY A 192 7.69 9.76 -24.18
C GLY A 192 7.29 9.81 -22.69
N ARG A 193 8.27 9.91 -21.78
CA ARG A 193 8.05 9.87 -20.33
C ARG A 193 7.96 11.22 -19.65
N CYS A 194 8.03 12.32 -20.41
CA CYS A 194 7.92 13.67 -19.92
C CYS A 194 7.51 14.62 -21.04
N LEU A 195 6.57 15.51 -20.81
CA LEU A 195 6.13 16.52 -21.80
C LEU A 195 7.13 17.67 -21.97
N ALA A 196 8.27 17.64 -21.28
CA ALA A 196 9.35 18.64 -21.33
C ALA A 196 8.90 20.09 -21.11
N PRO A 197 8.22 20.42 -20.01
CA PRO A 197 7.89 21.81 -19.71
C PRO A 197 9.14 22.68 -19.57
N CYS A 198 10.27 22.10 -19.16
CA CYS A 198 11.55 22.80 -19.09
C CYS A 198 12.09 23.29 -20.44
N ALA A 199 11.62 22.75 -21.55
CA ALA A 199 11.94 23.19 -22.91
C ALA A 199 10.78 24.00 -23.54
N GLY A 200 9.72 24.29 -22.78
CA GLY A 200 8.54 25.00 -23.28
C GLY A 200 7.67 24.18 -24.24
N LEU A 201 7.82 22.85 -24.25
CA LEU A 201 7.09 21.96 -25.16
C LEU A 201 5.77 21.43 -24.59
N ALA A 202 5.58 21.50 -23.26
CA ALA A 202 4.38 21.01 -22.61
C ALA A 202 3.22 22.00 -22.73
N ASP A 203 2.07 21.50 -23.14
CA ASP A 203 0.81 22.21 -22.96
C ASP A 203 0.34 22.05 -21.51
N ARG A 204 -0.01 23.18 -20.88
CA ARG A 204 -0.46 23.21 -19.49
C ARG A 204 -1.78 22.50 -19.30
N ALA A 205 -2.73 22.69 -20.21
CA ALA A 205 -4.06 22.06 -20.11
C ALA A 205 -3.98 20.54 -20.24
N GLU A 206 -3.13 20.04 -21.15
CA GLU A 206 -2.84 18.61 -21.28
C GLU A 206 -2.19 18.07 -20.00
N TYR A 207 -1.22 18.77 -19.44
CA TYR A 207 -0.54 18.34 -18.22
C TYR A 207 -1.49 18.30 -17.01
N GLU A 208 -2.35 19.31 -16.85
CA GLU A 208 -3.36 19.36 -15.78
C GLU A 208 -4.38 18.21 -15.90
N LYS A 209 -4.76 17.83 -17.12
CA LYS A 209 -5.62 16.66 -17.36
C LYS A 209 -4.95 15.36 -16.87
N ILE A 210 -3.67 15.16 -17.18
CA ILE A 210 -2.89 14.01 -16.71
C ILE A 210 -2.82 14.00 -15.19
N LEU A 211 -2.55 15.13 -14.55
CA LEU A 211 -2.53 15.24 -13.09
C LEU A 211 -3.89 14.96 -12.45
N GLY A 212 -4.97 15.34 -13.13
CA GLY A 212 -6.33 14.99 -12.71
C GLY A 212 -6.52 13.49 -12.66
N GLN A 213 -6.16 12.76 -13.72
CA GLN A 213 -6.23 11.30 -13.77
C GLN A 213 -5.38 10.64 -12.67
N VAL A 214 -4.15 11.11 -12.47
CA VAL A 214 -3.28 10.61 -11.39
C VAL A 214 -3.91 10.87 -10.02
N GLY A 215 -4.51 12.04 -9.81
CA GLY A 215 -5.20 12.40 -8.57
C GLY A 215 -6.41 11.50 -8.30
N ASP A 216 -7.24 11.26 -9.30
CA ASP A 216 -8.42 10.39 -9.21
C ASP A 216 -8.03 8.94 -8.90
N PHE A 217 -6.99 8.45 -9.54
CA PHE A 217 -6.41 7.15 -9.22
C PHE A 217 -5.94 7.07 -7.75
N LEU A 218 -5.19 8.06 -7.26
CA LEU A 218 -4.67 8.09 -5.88
C LEU A 218 -5.78 8.29 -4.84
N ASP A 219 -6.91 8.88 -5.21
CA ASP A 219 -8.12 8.98 -4.38
C ASP A 219 -8.98 7.71 -4.41
N GLY A 220 -8.62 6.71 -5.26
CA GLY A 220 -9.34 5.46 -5.39
C GLY A 220 -10.60 5.55 -6.27
N ARG A 221 -10.70 6.59 -7.10
CA ARG A 221 -11.70 6.73 -8.15
C ARG A 221 -11.13 6.13 -9.43
N GLN A 222 -11.41 4.84 -9.69
CA GLN A 222 -10.57 4.02 -10.57
C GLN A 222 -11.14 3.73 -11.94
N ASP A 223 -12.43 4.01 -12.20
CA ASP A 223 -13.14 3.44 -13.35
C ASP A 223 -12.48 3.74 -14.71
N ASP A 224 -11.89 4.94 -14.91
CA ASP A 224 -11.27 5.33 -16.19
C ASP A 224 -9.74 5.17 -16.23
N VAL A 225 -9.06 5.14 -15.07
CA VAL A 225 -7.60 5.17 -15.00
C VAL A 225 -6.99 3.78 -15.11
N VAL A 226 -7.65 2.78 -14.55
CA VAL A 226 -7.23 1.37 -14.63
C VAL A 226 -7.23 0.90 -16.08
N GLU A 227 -8.26 1.23 -16.85
CA GLU A 227 -8.34 0.90 -18.28
C GLU A 227 -7.18 1.53 -19.10
N THR A 228 -6.82 2.77 -18.75
CA THR A 228 -5.70 3.47 -19.40
C THR A 228 -4.35 2.83 -19.03
N MET A 229 -4.18 2.43 -17.78
CA MET A 229 -2.96 1.76 -17.30
C MET A 229 -2.79 0.37 -17.91
N GLN A 230 -3.87 -0.40 -18.07
CA GLN A 230 -3.85 -1.72 -18.68
C GLN A 230 -3.46 -1.65 -20.16
N LYS A 231 -4.03 -0.71 -20.91
CA LYS A 231 -3.71 -0.51 -22.35
C LYS A 231 -2.27 -0.09 -22.62
N GLN A 232 -1.56 0.49 -21.65
CA GLN A 232 -0.17 0.93 -21.82
C GLN A 232 0.85 -0.11 -21.29
N MET A 233 0.39 -1.17 -20.62
CA MET A 233 1.24 -2.25 -20.11
C MET A 233 1.25 -3.48 -21.06
N GLU A 234 0.37 -3.52 -22.05
CA GLU A 234 0.37 -4.48 -23.17
C GLU A 234 1.31 -3.97 -24.30
#